data_9d76e9ed0331f8792ef4bff3e00b2b84
#
_entry.id   9d76e9ed0331f8792ef4bff3e00b2b84
#
_cell.length_a   1.000
_cell.length_b   1.000
_cell.length_c   1.000
_cell.angle_alpha   90.00
_cell.angle_beta   90.00
_cell.angle_gamma   90.00
#
_symmetry.space_group_name_H-M   'P 1'
#
loop_
_entity.id
_entity.type
_entity.pdbx_description
1 polymer ?
#
loop_
_entity_poly.entity_id
_entity_poly.type
_entity_poly.pdbx_seq_one_letter_code
_entity_poly.pdbx_strand_id
1 'polypeptide(L)'
;NTSKSSTQIKTERAVSPGTLQVARNTTDRLNKNRPAFKPVSFSPSGDSNSRIGTITVDFDETLSHYAEWSLQSVKELRRMNRIGKRGGIAANENIRVSFSRTQPDKFEERRQEYHKAIQEDFFNNFEISKLAIRSVEKGETLWEICNDIYTIPLWLLSSYNSDKEIHALAVGEPIVIPIIIPKDKSA
;
A
#
# COMPACT_ATOMS: atom_id res chain seq x y z
N ASN A 1 39.34 -22.72 -22.23
CA ASN A 1 38.95 -22.74 -20.83
C ASN A 1 37.77 -21.78 -20.62
N THR A 2 36.60 -22.35 -20.73
CA THR A 2 35.31 -21.72 -20.59
C THR A 2 34.90 -21.81 -19.13
N SER A 3 34.82 -20.68 -18.43
CA SER A 3 34.23 -20.60 -17.10
C SER A 3 32.75 -20.18 -17.24
N LYS A 4 31.87 -21.12 -17.10
CA LYS A 4 30.43 -20.87 -16.95
C LYS A 4 30.19 -20.32 -15.54
N SER A 5 29.73 -19.08 -15.46
CA SER A 5 29.20 -18.48 -14.22
C SER A 5 27.81 -19.05 -13.98
N SER A 6 27.69 -19.97 -13.05
CA SER A 6 26.41 -20.47 -12.57
C SER A 6 25.83 -19.43 -11.61
N THR A 7 24.77 -18.76 -12.02
CA THR A 7 23.90 -17.99 -11.12
C THR A 7 23.21 -18.97 -10.19
N GLN A 8 23.68 -19.05 -8.97
CA GLN A 8 23.00 -19.82 -7.92
C GLN A 8 21.69 -19.10 -7.57
N ILE A 9 20.60 -19.77 -7.89
CA ILE A 9 19.26 -19.47 -7.37
C ILE A 9 19.35 -19.65 -5.85
N LYS A 10 19.15 -18.56 -5.13
CA LYS A 10 19.17 -18.53 -3.67
C LYS A 10 18.04 -19.44 -3.18
N THR A 11 18.41 -20.56 -2.64
CA THR A 11 17.54 -21.60 -2.09
C THR A 11 16.57 -20.99 -1.08
N GLU A 12 15.30 -21.27 -1.26
CA GLU A 12 14.21 -20.97 -0.33
C GLU A 12 14.64 -21.26 1.10
N ARG A 13 14.65 -20.23 1.91
CA ARG A 13 14.74 -20.38 3.35
C ARG A 13 13.45 -21.06 3.78
N ALA A 14 13.55 -22.32 4.21
CA ALA A 14 12.43 -23.09 4.69
C ALA A 14 11.73 -22.28 5.81
N VAL A 15 10.57 -21.71 5.46
CA VAL A 15 9.66 -21.10 6.42
C VAL A 15 9.17 -22.22 7.31
N SER A 16 9.47 -22.16 8.61
CA SER A 16 8.89 -23.07 9.60
C SER A 16 7.38 -23.11 9.41
N PRO A 17 6.73 -24.27 9.45
CA PRO A 17 5.32 -24.39 9.13
C PRO A 17 4.46 -23.84 10.27
N GLY A 18 4.38 -22.52 10.38
CA GLY A 18 3.21 -21.89 11.00
C GLY A 18 2.04 -22.29 10.11
N THR A 19 1.06 -22.94 10.69
CA THR A 19 -0.05 -23.62 10.03
C THR A 19 -0.66 -22.78 8.90
N LEU A 20 -0.28 -23.06 7.65
CA LEU A 20 -0.91 -22.52 6.45
C LEU A 20 -2.29 -23.18 6.33
N GLN A 21 -3.32 -22.54 6.86
CA GLN A 21 -4.70 -22.93 6.56
C GLN A 21 -5.08 -22.34 5.22
N VAL A 22 -5.13 -23.20 4.21
CA VAL A 22 -5.65 -22.83 2.88
C VAL A 22 -7.18 -22.77 2.98
N ALA A 23 -7.73 -21.57 2.82
CA ALA A 23 -9.18 -21.42 2.66
C ALA A 23 -9.60 -22.05 1.33
N ARG A 24 -10.13 -23.27 1.39
CA ARG A 24 -10.71 -23.98 0.23
C ARG A 24 -12.02 -23.31 -0.16
N ASN A 25 -12.19 -23.02 -1.45
CA ASN A 25 -13.37 -22.46 -2.15
C ASN A 25 -13.39 -20.95 -2.35
N THR A 26 -12.33 -20.35 -2.85
CA THR A 26 -12.32 -18.89 -2.98
C THR A 26 -11.98 -18.35 -4.37
N THR A 27 -11.64 -19.16 -5.35
CA THR A 27 -11.20 -18.69 -6.67
C THR A 27 -12.27 -17.83 -7.39
N ASP A 28 -13.54 -18.19 -7.31
CA ASP A 28 -14.62 -17.41 -7.93
C ASP A 28 -15.02 -16.16 -7.10
N ARG A 29 -14.75 -16.17 -5.80
CA ARG A 29 -14.96 -15.00 -4.93
C ARG A 29 -13.81 -14.00 -4.99
N LEU A 30 -12.60 -14.44 -5.32
CA LEU A 30 -11.39 -13.60 -5.37
C LEU A 30 -11.44 -12.56 -6.49
N ASN A 31 -12.00 -12.92 -7.66
CA ASN A 31 -12.20 -11.97 -8.74
C ASN A 31 -13.38 -11.00 -8.53
N LYS A 32 -14.34 -11.35 -7.67
CA LYS A 32 -15.45 -10.47 -7.29
C LYS A 32 -15.12 -9.54 -6.13
N ASN A 33 -14.16 -9.88 -5.29
CA ASN A 33 -13.74 -9.08 -4.14
C ASN A 33 -12.39 -8.41 -4.41
N ARG A 34 -12.26 -7.69 -5.53
CA ARG A 34 -11.24 -6.63 -5.57
C ARG A 34 -11.55 -5.72 -4.38
N PRO A 35 -10.57 -5.51 -3.46
CA PRO A 35 -10.81 -4.60 -2.36
C PRO A 35 -11.23 -3.25 -2.94
N ALA A 36 -12.44 -2.81 -2.55
CA ALA A 36 -12.90 -1.50 -2.95
C ALA A 36 -11.93 -0.47 -2.36
N PHE A 37 -11.44 0.46 -3.20
CA PHE A 37 -10.67 1.60 -2.74
C PHE A 37 -11.46 2.27 -1.61
N LYS A 38 -10.88 2.34 -0.41
CA LYS A 38 -11.47 3.09 0.70
C LYS A 38 -11.15 4.56 0.46
N PRO A 39 -12.16 5.42 0.26
CA PRO A 39 -11.90 6.84 0.22
C PRO A 39 -11.29 7.24 1.56
N VAL A 40 -10.14 7.90 1.50
CA VAL A 40 -9.46 8.40 2.69
C VAL A 40 -10.32 9.47 3.30
N SER A 41 -10.60 9.35 4.60
CA SER A 41 -11.44 10.30 5.32
C SER A 41 -10.79 11.68 5.31
N PHE A 42 -11.40 12.62 4.61
CA PHE A 42 -11.07 14.03 4.72
C PHE A 42 -11.72 14.56 6.00
N SER A 43 -10.91 14.99 6.95
CA SER A 43 -11.36 15.75 8.11
C SER A 43 -11.00 17.20 7.88
N PRO A 44 -11.98 18.09 7.57
CA PRO A 44 -11.70 19.51 7.55
C PRO A 44 -11.30 19.95 8.96
N SER A 45 -10.04 20.29 9.12
CA SER A 45 -9.46 20.71 10.39
C SER A 45 -9.53 22.24 10.46
N GLY A 46 -10.51 22.79 11.20
CA GLY A 46 -10.60 24.22 11.47
C GLY A 46 -11.86 24.90 10.95
N ASP A 47 -12.05 26.16 11.34
CA ASP A 47 -13.16 27.03 10.95
C ASP A 47 -13.53 26.88 9.46
N SER A 48 -14.82 27.04 9.18
CA SER A 48 -15.41 27.01 7.82
C SER A 48 -14.74 27.95 6.81
N ASN A 49 -13.81 28.79 7.25
CA ASN A 49 -12.99 29.68 6.44
C ASN A 49 -11.55 29.18 6.23
N SER A 50 -11.14 28.08 6.87
CA SER A 50 -9.79 27.53 6.71
C SER A 50 -9.68 26.70 5.44
N ARG A 51 -8.90 27.18 4.49
CA ARG A 51 -8.55 26.44 3.26
C ARG A 51 -7.46 25.40 3.48
N ILE A 52 -7.27 24.95 4.72
CA ILE A 52 -6.26 23.94 5.09
C ILE A 52 -6.99 22.75 5.65
N GLY A 53 -6.69 21.57 5.11
CA GLY A 53 -7.15 20.29 5.62
C GLY A 53 -5.99 19.46 6.13
N THR A 54 -6.29 18.48 6.99
CA THR A 54 -5.37 17.45 7.45
C THR A 54 -5.78 16.13 6.81
N ILE A 55 -4.81 15.44 6.22
CA ILE A 55 -5.02 14.21 5.48
C ILE A 55 -4.07 13.16 6.04
N THR A 56 -4.55 11.96 6.28
CA THR A 56 -3.69 10.83 6.62
C THR A 56 -3.03 10.30 5.35
N VAL A 57 -1.71 10.17 5.38
CA VAL A 57 -0.89 9.64 4.29
C VAL A 57 -1.17 8.15 4.13
N ASP A 58 -1.43 7.71 2.91
CA ASP A 58 -1.58 6.31 2.57
C ASP A 58 -0.27 5.73 2.00
N PHE A 59 -0.26 4.42 1.78
CA PHE A 59 0.87 3.74 1.15
C PHE A 59 1.14 4.29 -0.25
N ASP A 60 2.41 4.27 -0.64
CA ASP A 60 2.90 4.72 -1.95
C ASP A 60 2.68 6.22 -2.24
N GLU A 61 2.23 7.01 -1.27
CA GLU A 61 2.09 8.45 -1.39
C GLU A 61 3.36 9.20 -0.99
N THR A 62 3.66 10.25 -1.72
CA THR A 62 4.84 11.10 -1.51
C THR A 62 4.46 12.58 -1.47
N LEU A 63 5.36 13.43 -0.95
CA LEU A 63 5.18 14.88 -1.00
C LEU A 63 4.96 15.42 -2.42
N SER A 64 5.53 14.76 -3.44
CA SER A 64 5.33 15.14 -4.84
C SER A 64 3.90 14.91 -5.29
N HIS A 65 3.31 13.78 -4.90
CA HIS A 65 1.91 13.48 -5.17
C HIS A 65 0.99 14.52 -4.52
N TYR A 66 1.20 14.83 -3.24
CA TYR A 66 0.42 15.88 -2.56
C TYR A 66 0.58 17.25 -3.18
N ALA A 67 1.77 17.59 -3.67
CA ALA A 67 2.03 18.83 -4.38
C ALA A 67 1.23 18.91 -5.68
N GLU A 68 1.21 17.86 -6.45
CA GLU A 68 0.46 17.75 -7.70
C GLU A 68 -1.04 17.83 -7.46
N TRP A 69 -1.57 17.02 -6.55
CA TRP A 69 -3.02 16.95 -6.27
C TRP A 69 -3.56 18.25 -5.69
N SER A 70 -2.77 18.95 -4.86
CA SER A 70 -3.15 20.23 -4.23
C SER A 70 -2.78 21.47 -5.05
N LEU A 71 -2.08 21.30 -6.18
CA LEU A 71 -1.52 22.39 -6.99
C LEU A 71 -0.58 23.31 -6.18
N GLN A 72 0.11 22.74 -5.18
CA GLN A 72 1.13 23.41 -4.39
C GLN A 72 2.52 22.99 -4.83
N SER A 73 3.55 23.74 -4.43
CA SER A 73 4.92 23.24 -4.54
C SER A 73 5.29 22.32 -3.35
N VAL A 74 6.20 21.39 -3.58
CA VAL A 74 6.78 20.57 -2.49
C VAL A 74 7.41 21.44 -1.40
N LYS A 75 7.96 22.61 -1.77
CA LYS A 75 8.53 23.57 -0.81
C LYS A 75 7.47 24.17 0.11
N GLU A 76 6.30 24.49 -0.41
CA GLU A 76 5.17 25.01 0.37
C GLU A 76 4.66 23.95 1.34
N LEU A 77 4.47 22.69 0.87
CA LEU A 77 4.07 21.57 1.70
C LEU A 77 5.07 21.29 2.83
N ARG A 78 6.37 21.24 2.51
CA ARG A 78 7.42 21.07 3.52
C ARG A 78 7.36 22.15 4.61
N ARG A 79 7.23 23.42 4.20
CA ARG A 79 7.14 24.54 5.14
C ARG A 79 5.90 24.44 6.02
N MET A 80 4.74 24.12 5.44
CA MET A 80 3.47 23.98 6.16
C MET A 80 3.52 22.85 7.21
N ASN A 81 4.20 21.77 6.89
CA ASN A 81 4.30 20.57 7.72
C ASN A 81 5.59 20.50 8.54
N ARG A 82 6.45 21.53 8.51
CA ARG A 82 7.74 21.58 9.20
C ARG A 82 8.67 20.41 8.82
N ILE A 83 8.56 19.95 7.58
CA ILE A 83 9.37 18.83 7.05
C ILE A 83 10.70 19.40 6.54
N GLY A 84 11.80 18.90 7.08
CA GLY A 84 13.15 19.29 6.68
C GLY A 84 13.47 19.00 5.21
N LYS A 85 14.53 19.60 4.70
CA LYS A 85 14.92 19.49 3.27
C LYS A 85 15.09 18.04 2.78
N ARG A 86 15.55 17.14 3.65
CA ARG A 86 15.76 15.71 3.36
C ARG A 86 14.65 14.81 3.91
N GLY A 87 13.67 15.37 4.65
CA GLY A 87 12.56 14.61 5.23
C GLY A 87 11.55 14.18 4.15
N GLY A 88 10.84 13.11 4.42
CA GLY A 88 9.69 12.62 3.64
C GLY A 88 8.43 12.65 4.49
N ILE A 89 7.46 11.89 4.05
CA ILE A 89 6.23 11.54 4.78
C ILE A 89 6.13 10.01 4.79
N ALA A 90 5.52 9.46 5.81
CA ALA A 90 5.28 8.03 5.93
C ALA A 90 3.79 7.75 6.00
N ALA A 91 3.40 6.53 5.61
CA ALA A 91 2.03 6.09 5.75
C ALA A 91 1.55 6.20 7.21
N ASN A 92 0.27 6.55 7.39
CA ASN A 92 -0.38 6.89 8.66
C ASN A 92 0.05 8.21 9.32
N GLU A 93 1.02 8.94 8.78
CA GLU A 93 1.28 10.29 9.23
C GLU A 93 0.16 11.24 8.76
N ASN A 94 -0.07 12.28 9.54
CA ASN A 94 -1.00 13.34 9.15
C ASN A 94 -0.24 14.48 8.47
N ILE A 95 -0.65 14.83 7.26
CA ILE A 95 -0.12 15.96 6.49
C ILE A 95 -1.16 17.06 6.33
N ARG A 96 -0.73 18.31 6.51
CA ARG A 96 -1.55 19.49 6.26
C ARG A 96 -1.40 19.90 4.79
N VAL A 97 -2.54 20.16 4.13
CA VAL A 97 -2.61 20.54 2.72
C VAL A 97 -3.46 21.80 2.59
N SER A 98 -3.05 22.72 1.74
CA SER A 98 -3.87 23.91 1.44
C SER A 98 -4.74 23.67 0.20
N PHE A 99 -6.02 24.00 0.32
CA PHE A 99 -7.00 23.99 -0.77
C PHE A 99 -7.23 25.37 -1.38
N SER A 100 -6.22 26.27 -1.31
CA SER A 100 -6.32 27.60 -1.90
C SER A 100 -6.30 27.60 -3.42
N ARG A 101 -5.74 26.57 -4.04
CA ARG A 101 -5.57 26.43 -5.51
C ARG A 101 -6.42 25.31 -6.12
N THR A 102 -7.03 24.47 -5.31
CA THR A 102 -7.90 23.38 -5.75
C THR A 102 -9.05 23.22 -4.76
N GLN A 103 -10.12 22.56 -5.15
CA GLN A 103 -11.17 22.15 -4.24
C GLN A 103 -10.82 20.80 -3.61
N PRO A 104 -11.30 20.50 -2.38
CA PRO A 104 -11.05 19.21 -1.72
C PRO A 104 -11.50 17.99 -2.54
N ASP A 105 -12.65 18.08 -3.21
CA ASP A 105 -13.17 17.03 -4.08
C ASP A 105 -12.26 16.77 -5.28
N LYS A 106 -11.70 17.83 -5.88
CA LYS A 106 -10.76 17.70 -7.00
C LYS A 106 -9.40 17.15 -6.59
N PHE A 107 -8.98 17.44 -5.37
CA PHE A 107 -7.80 16.82 -4.78
C PHE A 107 -8.02 15.31 -4.59
N GLU A 108 -9.15 14.94 -4.00
CA GLU A 108 -9.50 13.55 -3.72
C GLU A 108 -9.69 12.75 -5.02
N GLU A 109 -10.32 13.34 -6.05
CA GLU A 109 -10.45 12.74 -7.37
C GLU A 109 -9.08 12.34 -7.97
N ARG A 110 -8.10 13.26 -7.97
CA ARG A 110 -6.74 12.99 -8.46
C ARG A 110 -6.03 11.92 -7.64
N ARG A 111 -6.20 11.97 -6.32
CA ARG A 111 -5.66 10.96 -5.41
C ARG A 111 -6.23 9.57 -5.71
N GLN A 112 -7.54 9.47 -5.90
CA GLN A 112 -8.22 8.23 -6.25
C GLN A 112 -7.79 7.70 -7.62
N GLU A 113 -7.66 8.58 -8.62
CA GLU A 113 -7.16 8.21 -9.95
C GLU A 113 -5.76 7.62 -9.88
N TYR A 114 -4.87 8.20 -9.06
CA TYR A 114 -3.52 7.67 -8.84
C TYR A 114 -3.54 6.25 -8.27
N HIS A 115 -4.27 6.03 -7.18
CA HIS A 115 -4.36 4.69 -6.57
C HIS A 115 -5.06 3.68 -7.48
N LYS A 116 -6.07 4.11 -8.22
CA LYS A 116 -6.73 3.28 -9.23
C LYS A 116 -5.75 2.86 -10.33
N ALA A 117 -4.95 3.79 -10.84
CA ALA A 117 -3.95 3.50 -11.87
C ALA A 117 -2.91 2.47 -11.40
N ILE A 118 -2.39 2.59 -10.16
CA ILE A 118 -1.48 1.60 -9.57
C ILE A 118 -2.13 0.22 -9.49
N GLN A 119 -3.39 0.15 -9.05
CA GLN A 119 -4.12 -1.11 -8.94
C GLN A 119 -4.38 -1.74 -10.31
N GLU A 120 -4.78 -0.93 -11.29
CA GLU A 120 -5.01 -1.40 -12.66
C GLU A 120 -3.72 -1.93 -13.29
N ASP A 121 -2.61 -1.21 -13.15
CA ASP A 121 -1.31 -1.67 -13.65
C ASP A 121 -0.89 -2.99 -13.01
N PHE A 122 -1.03 -3.08 -11.68
CA PHE A 122 -0.74 -4.31 -10.96
C PHE A 122 -1.59 -5.48 -11.47
N PHE A 123 -2.91 -5.32 -11.54
CA PHE A 123 -3.81 -6.37 -11.97
C PHE A 123 -3.81 -6.64 -13.49
N ASN A 124 -3.16 -5.81 -14.28
CA ASN A 124 -2.85 -6.12 -15.68
C ASN A 124 -1.71 -7.14 -15.80
N ASN A 125 -0.81 -7.17 -14.83
CA ASN A 125 0.37 -8.03 -14.84
C ASN A 125 0.26 -9.26 -13.91
N PHE A 126 -0.55 -9.16 -12.86
CA PHE A 126 -0.68 -10.19 -11.83
C PHE A 126 -2.13 -10.53 -11.54
N GLU A 127 -2.34 -11.73 -11.03
CA GLU A 127 -3.62 -12.17 -10.46
C GLU A 127 -3.41 -12.84 -9.11
N ILE A 128 -4.46 -12.87 -8.29
CA ILE A 128 -4.43 -13.54 -7.00
C ILE A 128 -4.83 -14.99 -7.20
N SER A 129 -3.89 -15.90 -6.95
CA SER A 129 -4.13 -17.34 -7.09
C SER A 129 -4.84 -17.95 -5.89
N LYS A 130 -4.53 -17.46 -4.68
CA LYS A 130 -5.15 -17.92 -3.42
C LYS A 130 -4.92 -16.92 -2.30
N LEU A 131 -5.67 -17.11 -1.22
CA LEU A 131 -5.43 -16.43 0.06
C LEU A 131 -4.82 -17.43 1.04
N ALA A 132 -3.81 -16.99 1.77
CA ALA A 132 -3.22 -17.73 2.88
C ALA A 132 -3.43 -16.96 4.17
N ILE A 133 -3.54 -17.65 5.30
CA ILE A 133 -3.55 -17.02 6.62
C ILE A 133 -2.27 -17.43 7.32
N ARG A 134 -1.54 -16.45 7.88
CA ARG A 134 -0.38 -16.69 8.73
C ARG A 134 -0.43 -15.79 9.96
N SER A 135 0.26 -16.22 11.02
CA SER A 135 0.49 -15.37 12.19
C SER A 135 1.79 -14.60 12.03
N VAL A 136 1.78 -13.36 12.51
CA VAL A 136 2.97 -12.50 12.55
C VAL A 136 3.99 -13.07 13.54
N GLU A 137 5.24 -13.20 13.14
CA GLU A 137 6.32 -13.72 13.97
C GLU A 137 7.02 -12.59 14.75
N LYS A 138 7.74 -12.96 15.81
CA LYS A 138 8.46 -11.98 16.62
C LYS A 138 9.58 -11.30 15.83
N GLY A 139 9.52 -9.97 15.77
CA GLY A 139 10.51 -9.15 15.08
C GLY A 139 10.26 -8.97 13.57
N GLU A 140 9.19 -9.55 13.03
CA GLU A 140 8.80 -9.30 11.63
C GLU A 140 8.20 -7.91 11.48
N THR A 141 8.55 -7.27 10.38
CA THR A 141 7.95 -6.02 9.93
C THR A 141 7.04 -6.28 8.73
N LEU A 142 6.06 -5.42 8.53
CA LEU A 142 5.23 -5.49 7.32
C LEU A 142 6.04 -5.41 6.04
N TRP A 143 7.10 -4.61 6.05
CA TRP A 143 7.97 -4.46 4.92
C TRP A 143 8.64 -5.79 4.54
N GLU A 144 9.17 -6.54 5.54
CA GLU A 144 9.75 -7.87 5.33
C GLU A 144 8.69 -8.86 4.82
N ILE A 145 7.49 -8.85 5.41
CA ILE A 145 6.39 -9.71 4.97
C ILE A 145 6.05 -9.43 3.50
N CYS A 146 5.93 -8.17 3.12
CA CYS A 146 5.56 -7.80 1.75
C CYS A 146 6.69 -8.01 0.74
N ASN A 147 7.92 -7.63 1.06
CA ASN A 147 9.01 -7.58 0.07
C ASN A 147 9.88 -8.81 0.08
N ASP A 148 10.22 -9.32 1.27
CA ASP A 148 11.20 -10.42 1.38
C ASP A 148 10.54 -11.80 1.34
N ILE A 149 9.31 -11.91 1.84
CA ILE A 149 8.64 -13.21 1.97
C ILE A 149 7.68 -13.45 0.80
N TYR A 150 6.82 -12.49 0.47
CA TYR A 150 5.72 -12.68 -0.48
C TYR A 150 5.80 -11.88 -1.77
N THR A 151 6.64 -10.86 -1.84
CA THR A 151 6.80 -9.96 -3.00
C THR A 151 5.46 -9.36 -3.46
N ILE A 152 4.70 -8.83 -2.51
CA ILE A 152 3.38 -8.19 -2.75
C ILE A 152 3.41 -6.72 -2.35
N PRO A 153 2.65 -5.86 -3.03
CA PRO A 153 2.52 -4.46 -2.61
C PRO A 153 1.84 -4.34 -1.24
N LEU A 154 2.30 -3.38 -0.44
CA LEU A 154 1.76 -3.16 0.91
C LEU A 154 0.28 -2.75 0.89
N TRP A 155 -0.15 -1.95 -0.12
CA TRP A 155 -1.56 -1.61 -0.31
C TRP A 155 -2.43 -2.85 -0.54
N LEU A 156 -1.89 -3.88 -1.22
CA LEU A 156 -2.62 -5.13 -1.46
C LEU A 156 -2.79 -5.92 -0.15
N LEU A 157 -1.73 -6.05 0.65
CA LEU A 157 -1.81 -6.68 1.97
C LEU A 157 -2.81 -5.95 2.87
N SER A 158 -2.72 -4.62 2.94
CA SER A 158 -3.63 -3.76 3.71
C SER A 158 -5.09 -3.95 3.30
N SER A 159 -5.36 -4.07 2.01
CA SER A 159 -6.71 -4.25 1.48
C SER A 159 -7.40 -5.53 1.98
N TYR A 160 -6.64 -6.60 2.16
CA TYR A 160 -7.15 -7.86 2.68
C TYR A 160 -7.17 -7.96 4.21
N ASN A 161 -6.61 -6.96 4.90
CA ASN A 161 -6.54 -6.87 6.35
C ASN A 161 -7.13 -5.53 6.85
N SER A 162 -8.16 -5.04 6.20
CA SER A 162 -8.72 -3.70 6.44
C SER A 162 -9.43 -3.54 7.79
N ASP A 163 -9.65 -4.63 8.49
CA ASP A 163 -10.17 -4.72 9.86
C ASP A 163 -9.07 -4.58 10.92
N LYS A 164 -7.81 -4.50 10.50
CA LYS A 164 -6.63 -4.46 11.37
C LYS A 164 -5.87 -3.15 11.26
N GLU A 165 -5.22 -2.78 12.33
CA GLU A 165 -4.21 -1.72 12.31
C GLU A 165 -2.91 -2.28 11.74
N ILE A 166 -2.82 -2.35 10.41
CA ILE A 166 -1.74 -3.01 9.69
C ILE A 166 -0.33 -2.51 10.07
N HIS A 167 -0.23 -1.29 10.62
CA HIS A 167 1.04 -0.71 11.07
C HIS A 167 1.42 -1.09 12.52
N ALA A 168 0.52 -1.72 13.26
CA ALA A 168 0.68 -2.07 14.68
C ALA A 168 0.32 -3.53 14.95
N LEU A 169 0.63 -4.43 14.02
CA LEU A 169 0.34 -5.86 14.16
C LEU A 169 1.08 -6.45 15.37
N ALA A 170 0.33 -7.21 16.17
CA ALA A 170 0.89 -7.92 17.32
C ALA A 170 1.51 -9.28 16.90
N VAL A 171 2.51 -9.73 17.64
CA VAL A 171 3.06 -11.08 17.48
C VAL A 171 1.96 -12.12 17.70
N GLY A 172 1.85 -13.06 16.79
CA GLY A 172 0.80 -14.09 16.80
C GLY A 172 -0.51 -13.64 16.14
N GLU A 173 -0.64 -12.38 15.76
CA GLU A 173 -1.85 -11.90 15.08
C GLU A 173 -2.00 -12.55 13.71
N PRO A 174 -3.19 -13.12 13.37
CA PRO A 174 -3.42 -13.70 12.07
C PRO A 174 -3.62 -12.61 11.02
N ILE A 175 -2.89 -12.71 9.90
CA ILE A 175 -3.05 -11.84 8.73
C ILE A 175 -3.37 -12.67 7.49
N VAL A 176 -4.16 -12.09 6.59
CA VAL A 176 -4.49 -12.66 5.28
C VAL A 176 -3.46 -12.21 4.25
N ILE A 177 -2.81 -13.16 3.62
CA ILE A 177 -1.79 -12.92 2.60
C ILE A 177 -2.36 -13.29 1.22
N PRO A 178 -2.54 -12.35 0.30
CA PRO A 178 -2.86 -12.66 -1.08
C PRO A 178 -1.62 -13.22 -1.80
N ILE A 179 -1.71 -14.43 -2.27
CA ILE A 179 -0.65 -15.07 -3.07
C ILE A 179 -0.89 -14.75 -4.53
N ILE A 180 0.06 -14.06 -5.14
CA ILE A 180 -0.03 -13.58 -6.52
C ILE A 180 0.74 -14.48 -7.47
N ILE A 181 0.29 -14.53 -8.72
CA ILE A 181 1.00 -15.13 -9.84
C ILE A 181 0.99 -14.15 -11.02
N PRO A 182 2.02 -14.17 -11.88
CA PRO A 182 1.98 -13.42 -13.13
C PRO A 182 0.82 -13.90 -14.00
N LYS A 183 0.14 -12.96 -14.66
CA LYS A 183 -0.83 -13.32 -15.69
C LYS A 183 -0.13 -13.83 -16.94
N ASP A 184 -0.65 -14.89 -17.49
CA ASP A 184 -0.20 -15.40 -18.78
C ASP A 184 -0.57 -14.37 -19.87
N LYS A 185 0.44 -13.79 -20.52
CA LYS A 185 0.25 -12.82 -21.61
C LYS A 185 0.13 -13.52 -22.98
N SER A 186 -0.08 -14.85 -22.97
CA SER A 186 -0.25 -15.65 -24.18
C SER A 186 -1.69 -15.56 -24.67
N ALA A 187 -2.02 -14.50 -25.42
CA ALA A 187 -3.18 -14.42 -26.28
C ALA A 187 -2.90 -13.47 -27.46
#